data_cb4fba811d5eb5456853891208337c60
#
_entry.id   cb4fba811d5eb5456853891208337c60
#
_cell.length_a   1.000
_cell.length_b   1.000
_cell.length_c   1.000
_cell.angle_alpha   90.00
_cell.angle_beta   90.00
_cell.angle_gamma   90.00
#
_symmetry.space_group_name_H-M   'P 1'
#
loop_
_entity.id
_entity.type
_entity.pdbx_description
1 polymer ?
#
loop_
_entity_poly.entity_id
_entity_poly.type
_entity_poly.pdbx_seq_one_letter_code
_entity_poly.pdbx_strand_id
1 'polypeptide(L)'
;MNRNYRSNYRIVEMAGNLIQHNKKRYPKEILAVKEERGHVICKSFPDQDEEAAYVREMLENLPENKSVGILFRNRSHGEKIRQELFLHHIPFTYPEEKKNPYSHFIFYDFESYLWIACGSSERSNYLRIMNRPVRYIPRVIFERDQVTRSHVLRAADSYLERPKLGGMVRSFFQELDFLSTLPAFAFMNYIYRGLDYKGFLREYAASHREDPKEYEQILELLFSLSQKAKSKRELLDRILELRRIAEEQLERNQKNTNKGALGDEGIPIAMSTFHGAKGLEFDLVYILNAVEGAVPSKKAESEAEIEEERRMFYVAVTRAKECLTICTAITDNKKLRAPSRFLREMGSSQSLTAAPESHQNAC
;
A
#
# COMPACT_ATOMS: atom_id res chain seq x y z
N MET A 1 -1.90 14.69 35.55
CA MET A 1 -1.60 15.94 34.82
C MET A 1 -2.79 16.27 33.96
N ASN A 2 -3.39 17.47 34.11
CA ASN A 2 -4.56 17.90 33.34
C ASN A 2 -4.21 18.95 32.26
N ARG A 3 -2.92 19.15 32.00
CA ARG A 3 -2.44 20.14 31.03
C ARG A 3 -1.74 19.44 29.87
N ASN A 4 -2.16 19.78 28.63
CA ASN A 4 -1.53 19.33 27.39
C ASN A 4 -0.61 20.45 26.87
N TYR A 5 0.70 20.18 26.86
CA TYR A 5 1.73 21.09 26.38
C TYR A 5 2.14 20.81 24.93
N ARG A 6 1.62 19.72 24.31
CA ARG A 6 2.01 19.25 23.00
C ARG A 6 1.21 19.92 21.89
N SER A 7 -0.08 19.75 21.92
CA SER A 7 -0.99 20.09 20.83
C SER A 7 -1.64 21.45 21.04
N ASN A 8 -1.92 22.13 19.95
CA ASN A 8 -2.63 23.39 19.96
C ASN A 8 -4.09 23.19 20.42
N TYR A 9 -4.72 24.29 20.89
CA TYR A 9 -6.04 24.26 21.52
C TYR A 9 -7.11 23.50 20.74
N ARG A 10 -7.25 23.78 19.42
CA ARG A 10 -8.30 23.16 18.60
C ARG A 10 -8.19 21.64 18.52
N ILE A 11 -6.97 21.11 18.44
CA ILE A 11 -6.71 19.66 18.41
C ILE A 11 -7.10 19.03 19.76
N VAL A 12 -6.74 19.67 20.87
CA VAL A 12 -7.08 19.19 22.22
C VAL A 12 -8.57 19.20 22.45
N GLU A 13 -9.28 20.28 22.04
CA GLU A 13 -10.73 20.42 22.14
C GLU A 13 -11.44 19.29 21.37
N MET A 14 -11.11 19.11 20.10
CA MET A 14 -11.74 18.09 19.26
C MET A 14 -11.43 16.67 19.72
N ALA A 15 -10.21 16.39 20.18
CA ALA A 15 -9.87 15.12 20.80
C ALA A 15 -10.64 14.88 22.10
N GLY A 16 -10.83 15.93 22.90
CA GLY A 16 -11.65 15.90 24.11
C GLY A 16 -13.10 15.55 23.80
N ASN A 17 -13.72 16.20 22.82
CA ASN A 17 -15.07 15.91 22.36
C ASN A 17 -15.22 14.45 21.92
N LEU A 18 -14.27 13.94 21.13
CA LEU A 18 -14.25 12.54 20.68
C LEU A 18 -14.29 11.57 21.84
N ILE A 19 -13.35 11.69 22.78
CA ILE A 19 -13.19 10.70 23.85
C ILE A 19 -14.30 10.78 24.89
N GLN A 20 -15.05 11.86 24.95
CA GLN A 20 -16.22 12.01 25.83
C GLN A 20 -17.32 10.99 25.54
N HIS A 21 -17.41 10.47 24.33
CA HIS A 21 -18.39 9.45 23.95
C HIS A 21 -18.07 8.05 24.53
N ASN A 22 -16.89 7.82 25.11
CA ASN A 22 -16.58 6.59 25.84
C ASN A 22 -17.15 6.60 27.25
N LYS A 23 -17.93 5.58 27.59
CA LYS A 23 -18.51 5.41 28.93
C LYS A 23 -17.48 4.95 29.95
N LYS A 24 -16.57 4.02 29.54
CA LYS A 24 -15.49 3.52 30.40
C LYS A 24 -14.24 4.40 30.26
N ARG A 25 -14.22 5.55 30.92
CA ARG A 25 -13.06 6.45 30.95
C ARG A 25 -12.87 7.07 32.34
N TYR A 26 -11.64 7.48 32.62
CA TYR A 26 -11.40 8.38 33.73
C TYR A 26 -11.85 9.79 33.32
N PRO A 27 -12.74 10.45 34.07
CA PRO A 27 -13.11 11.83 33.78
C PRO A 27 -11.91 12.74 34.00
N LYS A 28 -11.29 13.16 32.93
CA LYS A 28 -10.21 14.17 32.94
C LYS A 28 -10.55 15.25 31.93
N GLU A 29 -10.57 16.45 32.40
CA GLU A 29 -10.58 17.63 31.54
C GLU A 29 -9.11 17.96 31.20
N ILE A 30 -8.75 17.83 29.91
CA ILE A 30 -7.40 18.14 29.45
C ILE A 30 -7.41 19.53 28.86
N LEU A 31 -6.72 20.45 29.51
CA LEU A 31 -6.61 21.84 29.06
C LEU A 31 -5.35 22.01 28.21
N ALA A 32 -5.50 22.58 27.04
CA ALA A 32 -4.36 23.02 26.22
C ALA A 32 -3.64 24.17 26.92
N VAL A 33 -2.31 24.12 26.91
CA VAL A 33 -1.47 25.23 27.42
C VAL A 33 -1.07 26.18 26.29
N LYS A 34 -1.00 25.69 25.05
CA LYS A 34 -0.74 26.51 23.87
C LYS A 34 -1.98 27.30 23.50
N GLU A 35 -1.87 28.62 23.49
CA GLU A 35 -2.97 29.54 23.11
C GLU A 35 -3.21 29.58 21.61
N GLU A 36 -2.26 29.19 20.80
CA GLU A 36 -2.39 29.08 19.36
C GLU A 36 -3.51 28.10 19.01
N ARG A 37 -4.43 28.53 18.14
CA ARG A 37 -5.62 27.73 17.79
C ARG A 37 -5.26 26.41 17.13
N GLY A 38 -4.22 26.35 16.30
CA GLY A 38 -3.93 25.20 15.45
C GLY A 38 -5.01 24.98 14.39
N HIS A 39 -4.73 24.10 13.44
CA HIS A 39 -5.66 23.84 12.36
C HIS A 39 -6.12 22.38 12.39
N VAL A 40 -7.43 22.17 12.30
CA VAL A 40 -8.01 20.84 12.07
C VAL A 40 -8.86 20.93 10.82
N ILE A 41 -8.46 20.17 9.80
CA ILE A 41 -9.06 20.15 8.47
C ILE A 41 -9.64 18.76 8.25
N CYS A 42 -10.93 18.70 7.84
CA CYS A 42 -11.57 17.48 7.36
C CYS A 42 -11.79 17.61 5.87
N LYS A 43 -11.22 16.72 5.06
CA LYS A 43 -11.31 16.78 3.61
C LYS A 43 -11.78 15.46 3.03
N SER A 44 -12.71 15.54 2.07
CA SER A 44 -13.28 14.37 1.40
C SER A 44 -12.77 14.26 -0.02
N PHE A 45 -12.50 13.03 -0.42
CA PHE A 45 -11.99 12.69 -1.75
C PHE A 45 -12.87 11.62 -2.41
N PRO A 46 -12.98 11.62 -3.72
CA PRO A 46 -13.72 10.59 -4.46
C PRO A 46 -13.25 9.17 -4.10
N ASP A 47 -11.95 8.94 -4.00
CA ASP A 47 -11.33 7.65 -3.69
C ASP A 47 -9.96 7.81 -3.01
N GLN A 48 -9.31 6.69 -2.73
CA GLN A 48 -7.99 6.67 -2.09
C GLN A 48 -6.85 7.13 -3.01
N ASP A 49 -6.99 7.07 -4.32
CA ASP A 49 -5.97 7.58 -5.25
C ASP A 49 -5.93 9.12 -5.20
N GLU A 50 -7.09 9.79 -5.20
CA GLU A 50 -7.20 11.24 -5.03
C GLU A 50 -6.77 11.70 -3.62
N GLU A 51 -7.12 10.92 -2.58
CA GLU A 51 -6.65 11.14 -1.21
C GLU A 51 -5.12 11.12 -1.13
N ALA A 52 -4.50 10.11 -1.72
CA ALA A 52 -3.05 9.94 -1.74
C ALA A 52 -2.35 11.03 -2.56
N ALA A 53 -2.90 11.39 -3.73
CA ALA A 53 -2.38 12.46 -4.58
C ALA A 53 -2.36 13.80 -3.84
N TYR A 54 -3.46 14.13 -3.14
CA TYR A 54 -3.53 15.34 -2.34
C TYR A 54 -2.47 15.39 -1.23
N VAL A 55 -2.32 14.29 -0.46
CA VAL A 55 -1.32 14.26 0.62
C VAL A 55 0.08 14.38 0.05
N ARG A 56 0.40 13.69 -1.06
CA ARG A 56 1.68 13.85 -1.76
C ARG A 56 1.96 15.29 -2.15
N GLU A 57 0.97 15.98 -2.76
CA GLU A 57 1.12 17.40 -3.15
C GLU A 57 1.43 18.30 -1.96
N MET A 58 0.78 18.07 -0.81
CA MET A 58 1.08 18.81 0.43
C MET A 58 2.49 18.53 0.93
N LEU A 59 3.00 17.31 0.77
CA LEU A 59 4.34 16.93 1.20
C LEU A 59 5.45 17.49 0.28
N GLU A 60 5.18 17.66 -1.01
CA GLU A 60 6.10 18.32 -1.94
C GLU A 60 6.36 19.80 -1.57
N ASN A 61 5.39 20.43 -0.92
CA ASN A 61 5.45 21.81 -0.47
C ASN A 61 5.67 21.94 1.05
N LEU A 62 6.19 20.88 1.68
CA LEU A 62 6.42 20.87 3.12
C LEU A 62 7.43 21.96 3.54
N PRO A 63 7.09 22.81 4.52
CA PRO A 63 8.04 23.76 5.07
C PRO A 63 9.25 23.07 5.69
N GLU A 64 10.43 23.70 5.55
CA GLU A 64 11.65 23.20 6.17
C GLU A 64 11.46 23.04 7.70
N ASN A 65 12.04 22.01 8.28
CA ASN A 65 12.01 21.70 9.72
C ASN A 65 10.64 21.30 10.31
N LYS A 66 9.65 20.93 9.49
CA LYS A 66 8.40 20.37 9.99
C LYS A 66 8.40 18.84 9.90
N SER A 67 8.00 18.18 10.99
CA SER A 67 7.80 16.73 11.03
C SER A 67 6.36 16.37 10.65
N VAL A 68 6.20 15.32 9.84
CA VAL A 68 4.90 14.85 9.35
C VAL A 68 4.64 13.41 9.73
N GLY A 69 3.48 13.14 10.32
CA GLY A 69 2.95 11.80 10.53
C GLY A 69 1.82 11.48 9.55
N ILE A 70 1.96 10.42 8.77
CA ILE A 70 0.89 9.87 7.94
C ILE A 70 0.35 8.64 8.66
N LEU A 71 -0.85 8.76 9.21
CA LEU A 71 -1.42 7.77 10.12
C LEU A 71 -2.65 7.09 9.51
N PHE A 72 -2.73 5.78 9.67
CA PHE A 72 -3.83 4.97 9.17
C PHE A 72 -4.19 3.82 10.11
N ARG A 73 -5.41 3.31 10.00
CA ARG A 73 -5.89 2.24 10.88
C ARG A 73 -5.25 0.89 10.56
N ASN A 74 -5.14 0.54 9.30
CA ASN A 74 -4.55 -0.71 8.80
C ASN A 74 -3.51 -0.40 7.72
N ARG A 75 -2.54 -1.29 7.52
CA ARG A 75 -1.49 -1.14 6.50
C ARG A 75 -2.04 -0.94 5.09
N SER A 76 -3.12 -1.66 4.75
CA SER A 76 -3.77 -1.53 3.44
C SER A 76 -4.28 -0.11 3.15
N HIS A 77 -4.66 0.65 4.18
CA HIS A 77 -5.12 2.03 4.02
C HIS A 77 -3.96 3.01 3.73
N GLY A 78 -2.73 2.63 4.07
CA GLY A 78 -1.53 3.43 3.76
C GLY A 78 -0.87 3.07 2.42
N GLU A 79 -1.39 2.07 1.70
CA GLU A 79 -0.71 1.53 0.53
C GLU A 79 -0.68 2.51 -0.65
N LYS A 80 -1.77 3.23 -0.89
CA LYS A 80 -1.86 4.20 -1.99
C LYS A 80 -0.89 5.37 -1.80
N ILE A 81 -0.86 5.97 -0.63
CA ILE A 81 0.10 7.05 -0.34
C ILE A 81 1.54 6.54 -0.38
N ARG A 82 1.80 5.31 0.08
CA ARG A 82 3.13 4.71 -0.02
C ARG A 82 3.61 4.60 -1.47
N GLN A 83 2.72 4.17 -2.38
CA GLN A 83 3.01 4.12 -3.82
C GLN A 83 3.27 5.51 -4.39
N GLU A 84 2.46 6.50 -4.03
CA GLU A 84 2.66 7.89 -4.48
C GLU A 84 4.01 8.44 -4.00
N LEU A 85 4.36 8.24 -2.72
CA LEU A 85 5.64 8.68 -2.19
C LEU A 85 6.83 8.02 -2.89
N PHE A 86 6.74 6.71 -3.18
CA PHE A 86 7.76 6.00 -3.94
C PHE A 86 7.89 6.53 -5.38
N LEU A 87 6.77 6.69 -6.09
CA LEU A 87 6.76 7.14 -7.48
C LEU A 87 7.28 8.56 -7.66
N HIS A 88 7.16 9.39 -6.63
CA HIS A 88 7.62 10.78 -6.63
C HIS A 88 8.94 10.99 -5.87
N HIS A 89 9.64 9.87 -5.50
CA HIS A 89 10.93 9.91 -4.80
C HIS A 89 10.93 10.72 -3.50
N ILE A 90 9.76 10.82 -2.83
CA ILE A 90 9.64 11.52 -1.55
C ILE A 90 10.11 10.59 -0.44
N PRO A 91 11.17 10.93 0.31
CA PRO A 91 11.68 10.07 1.37
C PRO A 91 10.75 10.04 2.58
N PHE A 92 10.53 8.85 3.12
CA PHE A 92 9.73 8.65 4.33
C PHE A 92 10.28 7.49 5.15
N THR A 93 9.88 7.38 6.40
CA THR A 93 10.16 6.23 7.27
C THR A 93 8.88 5.44 7.52
N TYR A 94 8.99 4.09 7.54
CA TYR A 94 7.88 3.20 7.89
C TYR A 94 8.41 2.01 8.71
N PRO A 95 8.65 2.20 10.03
CA PRO A 95 9.31 1.21 10.88
C PRO A 95 8.57 -0.12 11.03
N GLU A 96 7.26 -0.13 10.82
CA GLU A 96 6.44 -1.33 10.89
C GLU A 96 6.58 -2.25 9.66
N GLU A 97 7.18 -1.75 8.58
CA GLU A 97 7.43 -2.52 7.37
C GLU A 97 8.67 -3.39 7.55
N LYS A 98 8.47 -4.71 7.56
CA LYS A 98 9.55 -5.70 7.76
C LYS A 98 9.95 -6.43 6.51
N LYS A 99 9.16 -6.36 5.45
CA LYS A 99 9.38 -7.09 4.18
C LYS A 99 9.11 -6.17 3.00
N ASN A 100 9.91 -6.30 1.96
CA ASN A 100 9.67 -5.65 0.68
C ASN A 100 8.54 -6.38 -0.07
N PRO A 101 7.36 -5.77 -0.28
CA PRO A 101 6.26 -6.43 -0.97
C PRO A 101 6.57 -6.73 -2.44
N TYR A 102 7.41 -5.91 -3.08
CA TYR A 102 7.84 -6.09 -4.47
C TYR A 102 8.85 -7.22 -4.64
N SER A 103 9.39 -7.78 -3.54
CA SER A 103 10.25 -8.97 -3.51
C SER A 103 9.48 -10.25 -3.21
N HIS A 104 8.13 -10.21 -3.29
CA HIS A 104 7.31 -11.41 -3.19
C HIS A 104 7.41 -12.27 -4.47
N PHE A 105 7.32 -13.61 -4.34
CA PHE A 105 7.50 -14.52 -5.47
C PHE A 105 6.52 -14.24 -6.64
N ILE A 106 5.32 -13.76 -6.36
CA ILE A 106 4.31 -13.36 -7.36
C ILE A 106 4.89 -12.26 -8.26
N PHE A 107 5.53 -11.23 -7.69
CA PHE A 107 6.17 -10.19 -8.49
C PHE A 107 7.24 -10.76 -9.42
N TYR A 108 8.09 -11.65 -8.93
CA TYR A 108 9.12 -12.28 -9.76
C TYR A 108 8.56 -13.15 -10.87
N ASP A 109 7.42 -13.83 -10.63
CA ASP A 109 6.76 -14.61 -11.66
C ASP A 109 6.22 -13.73 -12.78
N PHE A 110 5.49 -12.67 -12.44
CA PHE A 110 4.97 -11.72 -13.43
C PHE A 110 6.08 -10.91 -14.13
N GLU A 111 7.13 -10.57 -13.41
CA GLU A 111 8.33 -9.95 -13.97
C GLU A 111 8.99 -10.83 -15.03
N SER A 112 9.12 -12.13 -14.79
CA SER A 112 9.66 -13.06 -15.76
C SER A 112 8.79 -13.15 -17.03
N TYR A 113 7.48 -13.14 -16.90
CA TYR A 113 6.58 -13.01 -18.04
C TYR A 113 6.76 -11.67 -18.78
N LEU A 114 6.93 -10.56 -18.06
CA LEU A 114 7.19 -9.25 -18.66
C LEU A 114 8.53 -9.21 -19.39
N TRP A 115 9.60 -9.76 -18.81
CA TRP A 115 10.91 -9.84 -19.45
C TRP A 115 10.84 -10.56 -20.79
N ILE A 116 10.18 -11.71 -20.84
CA ILE A 116 10.00 -12.48 -22.08
C ILE A 116 9.16 -11.70 -23.08
N ALA A 117 8.05 -11.08 -22.65
CA ALA A 117 7.21 -10.27 -23.53
C ALA A 117 7.91 -9.01 -24.04
N CYS A 118 8.95 -8.53 -23.34
CA CYS A 118 9.84 -7.46 -23.79
C CYS A 118 11.05 -7.94 -24.60
N GLY A 119 11.09 -9.23 -24.98
CA GLY A 119 12.10 -9.80 -25.88
C GLY A 119 13.28 -10.49 -25.17
N SER A 120 13.23 -10.70 -23.85
CA SER A 120 14.27 -11.46 -23.16
C SER A 120 14.26 -12.93 -23.57
N SER A 121 15.43 -13.48 -23.84
CA SER A 121 15.66 -14.90 -24.09
C SER A 121 16.42 -15.60 -22.94
N GLU A 122 16.57 -14.93 -21.80
CA GLU A 122 17.28 -15.48 -20.64
C GLU A 122 16.58 -16.71 -20.05
N ARG A 123 17.32 -17.78 -19.90
CA ARG A 123 16.86 -19.07 -19.37
C ARG A 123 16.18 -18.95 -18.00
N SER A 124 16.67 -18.09 -17.13
CA SER A 124 16.14 -17.85 -15.79
C SER A 124 14.65 -17.50 -15.81
N ASN A 125 14.24 -16.64 -16.74
CA ASN A 125 12.85 -16.22 -16.90
C ASN A 125 11.95 -17.39 -17.33
N TYR A 126 12.39 -18.20 -18.30
CA TYR A 126 11.61 -19.37 -18.75
C TYR A 126 11.51 -20.44 -17.67
N LEU A 127 12.59 -20.72 -16.95
CA LEU A 127 12.59 -21.69 -15.84
C LEU A 127 11.65 -21.30 -14.71
N ARG A 128 11.47 -19.99 -14.50
CA ARG A 128 10.56 -19.51 -13.47
C ARG A 128 9.11 -19.74 -13.83
N ILE A 129 8.72 -19.46 -15.08
CA ILE A 129 7.32 -19.46 -15.48
C ILE A 129 6.84 -20.75 -16.17
N MET A 130 7.72 -21.60 -16.63
CA MET A 130 7.35 -22.79 -17.41
C MET A 130 6.32 -23.70 -16.74
N ASN A 131 6.29 -23.69 -15.39
CA ASN A 131 5.37 -24.46 -14.55
C ASN A 131 4.61 -23.55 -13.55
N ARG A 132 4.37 -22.30 -13.90
CA ARG A 132 3.59 -21.34 -13.12
C ARG A 132 2.61 -20.55 -14.01
N PRO A 133 1.40 -21.05 -14.26
CA PRO A 133 0.76 -22.23 -13.67
C PRO A 133 1.37 -23.56 -14.10
N VAL A 134 0.93 -24.64 -13.43
CA VAL A 134 1.52 -25.98 -13.59
C VAL A 134 1.31 -26.53 -15.01
N ARG A 135 2.40 -26.88 -15.71
CA ARG A 135 2.40 -27.48 -17.06
C ARG A 135 3.23 -28.75 -17.14
N TYR A 136 3.90 -29.13 -16.04
CA TYR A 136 4.77 -30.31 -15.98
C TYR A 136 5.88 -30.32 -17.06
N ILE A 137 6.38 -29.17 -17.46
CA ILE A 137 7.49 -29.05 -18.43
C ILE A 137 8.81 -29.33 -17.71
N PRO A 138 9.64 -30.31 -18.18
CA PRO A 138 10.92 -30.63 -17.56
C PRO A 138 11.95 -29.52 -17.78
N ARG A 139 12.73 -29.19 -16.76
CA ARG A 139 13.81 -28.18 -16.85
C ARG A 139 14.88 -28.50 -17.86
N VAL A 140 15.15 -29.79 -18.10
CA VAL A 140 16.21 -30.28 -18.97
C VAL A 140 16.06 -29.81 -20.42
N ILE A 141 14.85 -29.52 -20.91
CA ILE A 141 14.66 -29.02 -22.29
C ILE A 141 15.13 -27.59 -22.49
N PHE A 142 15.36 -26.83 -21.40
CA PHE A 142 15.93 -25.49 -21.40
C PHE A 142 17.42 -25.55 -21.02
N GLU A 143 18.27 -26.15 -21.87
CA GLU A 143 19.68 -26.36 -21.55
C GLU A 143 20.54 -25.11 -21.71
N ARG A 144 20.20 -24.23 -22.66
CA ARG A 144 21.00 -23.05 -23.01
C ARG A 144 20.64 -21.84 -22.22
N ASP A 145 21.62 -21.00 -21.86
CA ASP A 145 21.40 -19.73 -21.14
C ASP A 145 20.54 -18.76 -21.95
N GLN A 146 20.64 -18.81 -23.27
CA GLN A 146 19.72 -18.08 -24.17
C GLN A 146 18.75 -19.08 -24.80
N VAL A 147 17.46 -18.89 -24.51
CA VAL A 147 16.38 -19.77 -24.97
C VAL A 147 16.00 -19.40 -26.41
N THR A 148 16.08 -20.37 -27.30
CA THR A 148 15.52 -20.26 -28.64
C THR A 148 14.39 -21.28 -28.81
N ARG A 149 13.25 -20.84 -29.32
CA ARG A 149 12.05 -21.67 -29.51
C ARG A 149 12.35 -22.98 -30.27
N SER A 150 13.11 -22.88 -31.40
CA SER A 150 13.45 -24.01 -32.22
C SER A 150 14.29 -25.05 -31.48
N HIS A 151 15.19 -24.64 -30.58
CA HIS A 151 16.01 -25.54 -29.77
C HIS A 151 15.16 -26.28 -28.75
N VAL A 152 14.34 -25.55 -28.00
CA VAL A 152 13.48 -26.13 -26.94
C VAL A 152 12.46 -27.09 -27.55
N LEU A 153 11.87 -26.76 -28.71
CA LEU A 153 10.93 -27.65 -29.39
C LEU A 153 11.61 -28.94 -29.86
N ARG A 154 12.81 -28.87 -30.43
CA ARG A 154 13.57 -30.08 -30.80
C ARG A 154 13.89 -30.95 -29.60
N ALA A 155 14.35 -30.35 -28.50
CA ALA A 155 14.57 -31.04 -27.25
C ALA A 155 13.33 -31.71 -26.71
N ALA A 156 12.17 -31.03 -26.77
CA ALA A 156 10.89 -31.55 -26.33
C ALA A 156 10.36 -32.71 -27.22
N ASP A 157 10.51 -32.59 -28.53
CA ASP A 157 10.09 -33.63 -29.50
C ASP A 157 10.98 -34.87 -29.41
N SER A 158 12.25 -34.72 -29.00
CA SER A 158 13.21 -35.83 -28.78
C SER A 158 13.09 -36.50 -27.41
N TYR A 159 12.22 -35.99 -26.52
CA TYR A 159 12.09 -36.46 -25.14
C TYR A 159 11.18 -37.69 -25.06
N LEU A 160 11.78 -38.88 -25.21
CA LEU A 160 11.08 -40.15 -25.36
C LEU A 160 10.18 -40.53 -24.18
N GLU A 161 10.53 -40.11 -22.97
CA GLU A 161 9.79 -40.42 -21.76
C GLU A 161 8.40 -39.74 -21.72
N ARG A 162 8.16 -38.71 -22.54
CA ARG A 162 6.90 -37.92 -22.60
C ARG A 162 6.53 -37.56 -24.03
N PRO A 163 5.87 -38.43 -24.78
CA PRO A 163 5.55 -38.21 -26.20
C PRO A 163 4.68 -36.96 -26.48
N LYS A 164 3.92 -36.49 -25.48
CA LYS A 164 3.06 -35.29 -25.61
C LYS A 164 3.80 -33.98 -25.28
N LEU A 165 5.06 -34.05 -24.86
CA LEU A 165 5.80 -32.86 -24.38
C LEU A 165 5.95 -31.81 -25.48
N GLY A 166 6.25 -32.18 -26.71
CA GLY A 166 6.35 -31.24 -27.83
C GLY A 166 5.07 -30.42 -28.07
N GLY A 167 3.89 -31.04 -27.91
CA GLY A 167 2.62 -30.34 -27.97
C GLY A 167 2.44 -29.32 -26.83
N MET A 168 2.78 -29.73 -25.61
CA MET A 168 2.69 -28.84 -24.42
C MET A 168 3.63 -27.63 -24.54
N VAL A 169 4.86 -27.85 -25.03
CA VAL A 169 5.83 -26.78 -25.26
C VAL A 169 5.39 -25.85 -26.39
N ARG A 170 4.79 -26.37 -27.47
CA ARG A 170 4.19 -25.53 -28.52
C ARG A 170 3.11 -24.64 -27.97
N SER A 171 2.19 -25.17 -27.18
CA SER A 171 1.14 -24.39 -26.51
C SER A 171 1.72 -23.31 -25.58
N PHE A 172 2.74 -23.65 -24.80
CA PHE A 172 3.42 -22.68 -23.94
C PHE A 172 4.01 -21.51 -24.74
N PHE A 173 4.69 -21.76 -25.85
CA PHE A 173 5.21 -20.68 -26.70
C PHE A 173 4.09 -19.88 -27.39
N GLN A 174 2.99 -20.52 -27.79
CA GLN A 174 1.83 -19.82 -28.33
C GLN A 174 1.18 -18.88 -27.30
N GLU A 175 1.08 -19.30 -26.04
CA GLU A 175 0.62 -18.46 -24.94
C GLU A 175 1.53 -17.24 -24.75
N LEU A 176 2.86 -17.41 -24.82
CA LEU A 176 3.83 -16.31 -24.71
C LEU A 176 3.73 -15.35 -25.92
N ASP A 177 3.56 -15.88 -27.12
CA ASP A 177 3.32 -15.07 -28.33
C ASP A 177 2.05 -14.22 -28.16
N PHE A 178 0.96 -14.82 -27.73
CA PHE A 178 -0.30 -14.11 -27.45
C PHE A 178 -0.13 -13.03 -26.39
N LEU A 179 0.50 -13.35 -25.27
CA LEU A 179 0.80 -12.41 -24.19
C LEU A 179 1.60 -11.20 -24.73
N SER A 180 2.51 -11.41 -25.67
CA SER A 180 3.32 -10.33 -26.25
C SER A 180 2.49 -9.28 -26.98
N THR A 181 1.30 -9.64 -27.47
CA THR A 181 0.38 -8.73 -28.20
C THR A 181 -0.49 -7.88 -27.27
N LEU A 182 -0.65 -8.26 -26.01
CA LEU A 182 -1.58 -7.62 -25.08
C LEU A 182 -1.00 -6.32 -24.47
N PRO A 183 -1.83 -5.29 -24.20
CA PRO A 183 -1.43 -4.14 -23.39
C PRO A 183 -1.23 -4.56 -21.91
N ALA A 184 -0.50 -3.75 -21.14
CA ALA A 184 -0.03 -4.11 -19.80
C ALA A 184 -1.11 -4.70 -18.87
N PHE A 185 -2.25 -4.04 -18.71
CA PHE A 185 -3.32 -4.53 -17.85
C PHE A 185 -3.97 -5.84 -18.35
N ALA A 186 -4.23 -5.92 -19.65
CA ALA A 186 -4.80 -7.14 -20.27
C ALA A 186 -3.82 -8.32 -20.17
N PHE A 187 -2.52 -8.07 -20.35
CA PHE A 187 -1.43 -9.03 -20.14
C PHE A 187 -1.48 -9.62 -18.71
N MET A 188 -1.54 -8.77 -17.68
CA MET A 188 -1.61 -9.20 -16.29
C MET A 188 -2.87 -10.03 -16.00
N ASN A 189 -4.01 -9.55 -16.51
CA ASN A 189 -5.29 -10.23 -16.30
C ASN A 189 -5.35 -11.59 -17.02
N TYR A 190 -4.73 -11.70 -18.22
CA TYR A 190 -4.67 -12.96 -18.94
C TYR A 190 -3.80 -13.99 -18.22
N ILE A 191 -2.64 -13.61 -17.68
CA ILE A 191 -1.82 -14.51 -16.85
C ILE A 191 -2.65 -14.99 -15.65
N TYR A 192 -3.30 -14.07 -14.94
CA TYR A 192 -4.02 -14.37 -13.71
C TYR A 192 -5.23 -15.28 -13.92
N ARG A 193 -6.06 -14.98 -14.96
CA ARG A 193 -7.32 -15.68 -15.24
C ARG A 193 -7.25 -16.64 -16.42
N GLY A 194 -6.65 -16.19 -17.54
CA GLY A 194 -6.61 -16.93 -18.78
C GLY A 194 -5.69 -18.14 -18.72
N LEU A 195 -4.52 -18.00 -18.07
CA LEU A 195 -3.59 -19.11 -17.84
C LEU A 195 -3.85 -19.85 -16.51
N ASP A 196 -4.87 -19.45 -15.76
CA ASP A 196 -5.21 -20.01 -14.45
C ASP A 196 -4.11 -19.89 -13.38
N TYR A 197 -3.36 -18.79 -13.39
CA TYR A 197 -2.41 -18.49 -12.31
C TYR A 197 -3.13 -18.36 -10.94
N LYS A 198 -4.42 -17.96 -10.95
CA LYS A 198 -5.27 -17.94 -9.76
C LYS A 198 -5.46 -19.32 -9.14
N GLY A 199 -5.68 -20.36 -9.97
CA GLY A 199 -5.75 -21.75 -9.53
C GLY A 199 -4.43 -22.21 -8.92
N PHE A 200 -3.31 -21.92 -9.61
CA PHE A 200 -1.97 -22.19 -9.09
C PHE A 200 -1.74 -21.58 -7.71
N LEU A 201 -2.10 -20.30 -7.50
CA LEU A 201 -1.93 -19.65 -6.19
C LEU A 201 -2.75 -20.30 -5.08
N ARG A 202 -3.97 -20.77 -5.38
CA ARG A 202 -4.80 -21.49 -4.40
C ARG A 202 -4.16 -22.81 -3.97
N GLU A 203 -3.67 -23.59 -4.93
CA GLU A 203 -2.99 -24.85 -4.66
C GLU A 203 -1.67 -24.62 -3.90
N TYR A 204 -0.95 -23.59 -4.29
CA TYR A 204 0.29 -23.19 -3.63
C TYR A 204 0.05 -22.81 -2.17
N ALA A 205 -0.94 -21.96 -1.89
CA ALA A 205 -1.31 -21.56 -0.52
C ALA A 205 -1.72 -22.78 0.32
N ALA A 206 -2.54 -23.68 -0.23
CA ALA A 206 -2.98 -24.89 0.46
C ALA A 206 -1.80 -25.82 0.81
N SER A 207 -0.84 -25.99 -0.12
CA SER A 207 0.33 -26.86 0.07
C SER A 207 1.35 -26.29 1.07
N HIS A 208 1.47 -24.96 1.18
CA HIS A 208 2.39 -24.27 2.06
C HIS A 208 1.76 -23.79 3.37
N ARG A 209 0.45 -24.01 3.58
CA ARG A 209 -0.32 -23.55 4.73
C ARG A 209 -0.25 -22.02 4.94
N GLU A 210 -0.24 -21.28 3.83
CA GLU A 210 -0.21 -19.82 3.81
C GLU A 210 -1.62 -19.24 3.67
N ASP A 211 -1.83 -18.00 4.16
CA ASP A 211 -3.14 -17.33 4.01
C ASP A 211 -3.29 -16.75 2.61
N PRO A 212 -4.26 -17.18 1.80
CA PRO A 212 -4.51 -16.64 0.47
C PRO A 212 -4.73 -15.12 0.42
N LYS A 213 -5.11 -14.50 1.55
CA LYS A 213 -5.32 -13.05 1.63
C LYS A 213 -4.04 -12.24 1.46
N GLU A 214 -2.89 -12.80 1.84
CA GLU A 214 -1.61 -12.12 1.59
C GLU A 214 -1.35 -12.01 0.08
N TYR A 215 -1.71 -13.04 -0.69
CA TYR A 215 -1.56 -13.03 -2.15
C TYR A 215 -2.53 -12.05 -2.82
N GLU A 216 -3.74 -11.89 -2.28
CA GLU A 216 -4.71 -10.91 -2.78
C GLU A 216 -4.16 -9.48 -2.68
N GLN A 217 -3.52 -9.12 -1.57
CA GLN A 217 -2.90 -7.81 -1.38
C GLN A 217 -1.74 -7.58 -2.37
N ILE A 218 -0.90 -8.59 -2.57
CA ILE A 218 0.21 -8.51 -3.55
C ILE A 218 -0.32 -8.37 -4.98
N LEU A 219 -1.37 -9.09 -5.32
CA LEU A 219 -2.02 -8.99 -6.63
C LEU A 219 -2.68 -7.63 -6.85
N GLU A 220 -3.38 -7.09 -5.85
CA GLU A 220 -3.98 -5.75 -5.91
C GLU A 220 -2.92 -4.69 -6.21
N LEU A 221 -1.78 -4.75 -5.52
CA LEU A 221 -0.65 -3.87 -5.76
C LEU A 221 -0.14 -4.00 -7.20
N LEU A 222 0.10 -5.22 -7.66
CA LEU A 222 0.59 -5.50 -9.00
C LEU A 222 -0.40 -5.04 -10.10
N PHE A 223 -1.70 -5.30 -9.93
CA PHE A 223 -2.73 -4.85 -10.86
C PHE A 223 -2.87 -3.32 -10.88
N SER A 224 -2.77 -2.64 -9.73
CA SER A 224 -2.81 -1.18 -9.67
C SER A 224 -1.68 -0.54 -10.47
N LEU A 225 -0.46 -1.09 -10.39
CA LEU A 225 0.68 -0.65 -11.19
C LEU A 225 0.43 -0.84 -12.69
N SER A 226 -0.18 -1.97 -13.08
CA SER A 226 -0.45 -2.28 -14.47
C SER A 226 -1.51 -1.38 -15.11
N GLN A 227 -2.47 -0.86 -14.33
CA GLN A 227 -3.48 0.10 -14.81
C GLN A 227 -2.89 1.46 -15.16
N LYS A 228 -1.86 1.88 -14.42
CA LYS A 228 -1.18 3.17 -14.63
C LYS A 228 -0.09 3.10 -15.71
N ALA A 229 0.35 1.92 -16.12
CA ALA A 229 1.43 1.74 -17.08
C ALA A 229 0.94 1.81 -18.53
N LYS A 230 1.60 2.62 -19.36
CA LYS A 230 1.30 2.76 -20.80
C LYS A 230 1.81 1.57 -21.64
N SER A 231 2.80 0.85 -21.14
CA SER A 231 3.40 -0.30 -21.83
C SER A 231 3.89 -1.37 -20.84
N LYS A 232 4.11 -2.58 -21.34
CA LYS A 232 4.74 -3.67 -20.56
C LYS A 232 6.14 -3.30 -20.09
N ARG A 233 6.91 -2.58 -20.91
CA ARG A 233 8.25 -2.12 -20.55
C ARG A 233 8.20 -1.12 -19.40
N GLU A 234 7.32 -0.13 -19.46
CA GLU A 234 7.12 0.83 -18.36
C GLU A 234 6.69 0.13 -17.08
N LEU A 235 5.77 -0.86 -17.16
CA LEU A 235 5.38 -1.64 -15.98
C LEU A 235 6.56 -2.38 -15.36
N LEU A 236 7.39 -3.00 -16.20
CA LEU A 236 8.59 -3.71 -15.74
C LEU A 236 9.57 -2.77 -15.05
N ASP A 237 9.92 -1.65 -15.70
CA ASP A 237 10.85 -0.67 -15.17
C ASP A 237 10.34 -0.10 -13.83
N ARG A 238 9.03 0.17 -13.71
CA ARG A 238 8.40 0.63 -12.49
C ARG A 238 8.46 -0.40 -11.34
N ILE A 239 8.23 -1.68 -11.64
CA ILE A 239 8.35 -2.76 -10.63
C ILE A 239 9.78 -2.84 -10.11
N LEU A 240 10.78 -2.81 -11.00
CA LEU A 240 12.19 -2.88 -10.63
C LEU A 240 12.60 -1.68 -9.76
N GLU A 241 12.18 -0.49 -10.13
CA GLU A 241 12.46 0.74 -9.39
C GLU A 241 11.82 0.73 -8.00
N LEU A 242 10.54 0.38 -7.89
CA LEU A 242 9.84 0.29 -6.61
C LEU A 242 10.47 -0.75 -5.68
N ARG A 243 10.94 -1.88 -6.23
CA ARG A 243 11.67 -2.90 -5.46
C ARG A 243 12.96 -2.31 -4.89
N ARG A 244 13.77 -1.63 -5.71
CA ARG A 244 15.03 -1.01 -5.29
C ARG A 244 14.79 0.02 -4.17
N ILE A 245 13.82 0.93 -4.36
CA ILE A 245 13.51 1.97 -3.37
C ILE A 245 13.04 1.33 -2.05
N ALA A 246 12.17 0.31 -2.12
CA ALA A 246 11.70 -0.39 -0.93
C ALA A 246 12.82 -1.14 -0.18
N GLU A 247 13.80 -1.71 -0.89
CA GLU A 247 14.99 -2.33 -0.30
C GLU A 247 15.85 -1.28 0.44
N GLU A 248 16.17 -0.18 -0.20
CA GLU A 248 16.92 0.92 0.42
C GLU A 248 16.21 1.45 1.68
N GLN A 249 14.87 1.54 1.64
CA GLN A 249 14.09 1.98 2.80
C GLN A 249 14.14 0.97 3.95
N LEU A 250 14.04 -0.32 3.68
CA LEU A 250 14.17 -1.36 4.71
C LEU A 250 15.55 -1.33 5.38
N GLU A 251 16.61 -1.12 4.61
CA GLU A 251 17.95 -0.96 5.15
C GLU A 251 18.08 0.27 6.07
N ARG A 252 17.49 1.40 5.68
CA ARG A 252 17.42 2.61 6.51
C ARG A 252 16.64 2.36 7.80
N ASN A 253 15.45 1.73 7.71
CA ASN A 253 14.64 1.40 8.87
C ASN A 253 15.37 0.49 9.87
N GLN A 254 16.16 -0.51 9.38
CA GLN A 254 16.96 -1.38 10.23
C GLN A 254 18.09 -0.65 10.96
N LYS A 255 18.74 0.31 10.30
CA LYS A 255 19.79 1.14 10.92
C LYS A 255 19.21 2.05 12.00
N ASN A 256 17.99 2.56 11.80
CA ASN A 256 17.32 3.50 12.72
C ASN A 256 16.70 2.82 13.94
N THR A 257 16.25 1.56 13.86
CA THR A 257 15.79 0.80 15.04
C THR A 257 16.85 0.67 16.13
N ASN A 258 18.11 0.80 15.79
CA ASN A 258 19.21 0.78 16.77
C ASN A 258 19.46 2.15 17.45
N LYS A 259 18.81 3.23 17.01
CA LYS A 259 19.04 4.60 17.51
C LYS A 259 17.84 5.27 18.20
N GLY A 260 16.69 4.60 18.28
CA GLY A 260 15.60 4.96 19.20
C GLY A 260 14.75 6.19 18.91
N ALA A 261 14.89 6.86 17.76
CA ALA A 261 14.04 8.01 17.42
C ALA A 261 13.65 8.04 15.93
N LEU A 262 12.36 8.15 15.65
CA LEU A 262 11.81 8.56 14.36
C LEU A 262 12.20 10.05 14.14
N GLY A 263 13.03 10.31 13.14
CA GLY A 263 13.39 11.67 12.74
C GLY A 263 14.88 12.05 12.84
N ASP A 264 15.77 11.14 13.27
CA ASP A 264 17.16 11.46 13.57
C ASP A 264 18.11 11.50 12.34
N GLU A 265 17.59 11.23 11.12
CA GLU A 265 18.39 11.29 9.88
C GLU A 265 17.88 12.34 8.85
N GLY A 266 17.12 13.34 9.31
CA GLY A 266 16.67 14.42 8.40
C GLY A 266 15.52 14.02 7.47
N ILE A 267 14.84 12.86 7.69
CA ILE A 267 13.61 12.51 6.97
C ILE A 267 12.42 12.98 7.80
N PRO A 268 11.72 14.03 7.37
CA PRO A 268 10.66 14.64 8.17
C PRO A 268 9.35 13.85 8.16
N ILE A 269 9.20 12.87 7.24
CA ILE A 269 7.95 12.15 7.00
C ILE A 269 8.00 10.74 7.57
N ALA A 270 7.02 10.40 8.41
CA ALA A 270 6.87 9.06 8.96
C ALA A 270 5.46 8.51 8.69
N MET A 271 5.40 7.28 8.19
CA MET A 271 4.17 6.51 8.06
C MET A 271 4.01 5.57 9.26
N SER A 272 2.80 5.42 9.79
CA SER A 272 2.54 4.51 10.90
C SER A 272 1.07 4.12 10.99
N THR A 273 0.80 2.96 11.56
CA THR A 273 -0.55 2.64 12.03
C THR A 273 -0.90 3.46 13.27
N PHE A 274 -2.19 3.60 13.60
CA PHE A 274 -2.61 4.26 14.85
C PHE A 274 -1.95 3.66 16.10
N HIS A 275 -1.74 2.34 16.10
CA HIS A 275 -1.04 1.64 17.18
C HIS A 275 0.45 1.97 17.22
N GLY A 276 1.11 1.93 16.08
CA GLY A 276 2.55 2.21 15.96
C GLY A 276 2.89 3.67 16.28
N ALA A 277 1.93 4.57 16.08
CA ALA A 277 2.10 5.99 16.38
C ALA A 277 2.07 6.32 17.89
N LYS A 278 1.81 5.33 18.75
CA LYS A 278 1.82 5.56 20.20
C LYS A 278 3.22 5.96 20.69
N GLY A 279 3.30 7.11 21.35
CA GLY A 279 4.57 7.69 21.82
C GLY A 279 5.23 8.64 20.84
N LEU A 280 4.83 8.65 19.56
CA LEU A 280 5.32 9.60 18.57
C LEU A 280 4.57 10.93 18.66
N GLU A 281 5.14 11.97 18.03
CA GLU A 281 4.51 13.27 17.87
C GLU A 281 5.07 13.99 16.65
N PHE A 282 4.21 14.72 15.93
CA PHE A 282 4.53 15.38 14.67
C PHE A 282 3.95 16.79 14.66
N ASP A 283 4.59 17.70 13.94
CA ASP A 283 4.05 19.04 13.77
C ASP A 283 2.75 18.99 12.93
N LEU A 284 2.76 18.22 11.84
CA LEU A 284 1.59 17.98 11.00
C LEU A 284 1.22 16.49 11.01
N VAL A 285 -0.07 16.19 11.04
CA VAL A 285 -0.58 14.80 10.94
C VAL A 285 -1.65 14.71 9.87
N TYR A 286 -1.50 13.73 8.99
CA TYR A 286 -2.53 13.27 8.06
C TYR A 286 -3.10 11.95 8.54
N ILE A 287 -4.41 11.90 8.79
CA ILE A 287 -5.14 10.66 9.07
C ILE A 287 -5.87 10.24 7.80
N LEU A 288 -5.57 9.06 7.29
CA LEU A 288 -6.11 8.57 6.03
C LEU A 288 -7.32 7.67 6.22
N ASN A 289 -8.18 7.68 5.21
CA ASN A 289 -9.31 6.77 5.06
C ASN A 289 -10.23 6.73 6.30
N ALA A 290 -10.57 7.92 6.84
CA ALA A 290 -11.44 8.06 8.00
C ALA A 290 -12.92 7.87 7.62
N VAL A 291 -13.28 6.66 7.18
CA VAL A 291 -14.63 6.27 6.73
C VAL A 291 -15.19 5.10 7.55
N GLU A 292 -16.51 4.96 7.59
CA GLU A 292 -17.20 3.83 8.23
C GLU A 292 -16.71 2.49 7.67
N GLY A 293 -16.42 1.56 8.58
CA GLY A 293 -15.89 0.24 8.27
C GLY A 293 -14.38 0.19 8.08
N ALA A 294 -13.71 1.35 8.02
CA ALA A 294 -12.27 1.48 8.15
C ALA A 294 -11.94 2.05 9.55
N VAL A 295 -12.58 3.14 9.92
CA VAL A 295 -12.47 3.82 11.24
C VAL A 295 -13.89 4.26 11.67
N PRO A 296 -14.57 3.57 12.60
CA PRO A 296 -14.18 2.29 13.20
C PRO A 296 -14.13 1.13 12.19
N SER A 297 -13.34 0.12 12.54
CA SER A 297 -13.25 -1.12 11.75
C SER A 297 -14.62 -1.83 11.67
N LYS A 298 -14.91 -2.48 10.53
CA LYS A 298 -16.10 -3.34 10.39
C LYS A 298 -16.18 -4.47 11.41
N LYS A 299 -15.05 -4.85 12.00
CA LYS A 299 -14.96 -5.92 13.00
C LYS A 299 -15.38 -5.46 14.40
N ALA A 300 -15.50 -4.15 14.62
CA ALA A 300 -15.95 -3.59 15.88
C ALA A 300 -17.49 -3.55 15.88
N GLU A 301 -18.11 -4.60 16.39
CA GLU A 301 -19.57 -4.79 16.43
C GLU A 301 -20.16 -4.38 17.79
N SER A 302 -19.42 -4.65 18.87
CA SER A 302 -19.85 -4.30 20.23
C SER A 302 -19.49 -2.85 20.61
N GLU A 303 -20.25 -2.29 21.54
CA GLU A 303 -19.97 -0.95 22.08
C GLU A 303 -18.57 -0.85 22.67
N ALA A 304 -18.09 -1.90 23.34
CA ALA A 304 -16.76 -1.94 23.91
C ALA A 304 -15.65 -1.90 22.83
N GLU A 305 -15.85 -2.58 21.71
CA GLU A 305 -14.93 -2.56 20.57
C GLU A 305 -14.93 -1.19 19.86
N ILE A 306 -16.11 -0.56 19.72
CA ILE A 306 -16.21 0.81 19.19
C ILE A 306 -15.50 1.80 20.12
N GLU A 307 -15.62 1.65 21.43
CA GLU A 307 -14.87 2.47 22.40
C GLU A 307 -13.36 2.29 22.25
N GLU A 308 -12.88 1.08 21.96
CA GLU A 308 -11.46 0.83 21.74
C GLU A 308 -10.98 1.45 20.41
N GLU A 309 -11.75 1.33 19.33
CA GLU A 309 -11.48 2.02 18.06
C GLU A 309 -11.42 3.54 18.26
N ARG A 310 -12.32 4.10 19.09
CA ARG A 310 -12.32 5.51 19.43
C ARG A 310 -11.07 5.92 20.21
N ARG A 311 -10.60 5.07 21.14
CA ARG A 311 -9.32 5.32 21.84
C ARG A 311 -8.13 5.33 20.87
N MET A 312 -8.10 4.40 19.91
CA MET A 312 -7.05 4.38 18.90
C MET A 312 -7.08 5.61 18.01
N PHE A 313 -8.26 6.04 17.57
CA PHE A 313 -8.42 7.25 16.79
C PHE A 313 -8.04 8.51 17.59
N TYR A 314 -8.42 8.56 18.88
CA TYR A 314 -7.98 9.60 19.82
C TYR A 314 -6.46 9.66 19.92
N VAL A 315 -5.79 8.51 20.01
CA VAL A 315 -4.31 8.46 20.01
C VAL A 315 -3.76 9.06 18.74
N ALA A 316 -4.30 8.72 17.57
CA ALA A 316 -3.84 9.26 16.28
C ALA A 316 -4.03 10.79 16.21
N VAL A 317 -5.20 11.31 16.59
CA VAL A 317 -5.50 12.74 16.64
C VAL A 317 -4.51 13.50 17.54
N THR A 318 -4.20 12.95 18.72
CA THR A 318 -3.29 13.57 19.69
C THR A 318 -1.82 13.48 19.32
N ARG A 319 -1.46 12.93 18.17
CA ARG A 319 -0.08 12.96 17.64
C ARG A 319 0.27 14.29 17.01
N ALA A 320 -0.72 15.06 16.58
CA ALA A 320 -0.53 16.37 15.97
C ALA A 320 -0.20 17.44 17.01
N LYS A 321 0.80 18.27 16.71
CA LYS A 321 1.14 19.46 17.48
C LYS A 321 0.43 20.71 16.95
N GLU A 322 0.53 20.96 15.65
CA GLU A 322 0.10 22.22 15.03
C GLU A 322 -1.08 22.05 14.07
N CYS A 323 -0.98 21.07 13.18
CA CYS A 323 -1.99 20.85 12.15
C CYS A 323 -2.40 19.37 12.07
N LEU A 324 -3.71 19.16 11.97
CA LEU A 324 -4.32 17.84 11.78
C LEU A 324 -5.22 17.87 10.55
N THR A 325 -4.88 17.08 9.54
CA THR A 325 -5.75 16.86 8.39
C THR A 325 -6.32 15.45 8.44
N ILE A 326 -7.64 15.35 8.41
CA ILE A 326 -8.36 14.07 8.40
C ILE A 326 -8.98 13.89 7.02
N CYS A 327 -8.54 12.85 6.32
CA CYS A 327 -8.92 12.53 4.96
C CYS A 327 -9.97 11.43 4.93
N THR A 328 -10.97 11.56 4.06
CA THR A 328 -12.05 10.58 3.86
C THR A 328 -12.16 10.24 2.38
N ALA A 329 -11.84 9.02 1.99
CA ALA A 329 -12.07 8.50 0.65
C ALA A 329 -13.47 7.88 0.59
N ILE A 330 -14.41 8.54 -0.07
CA ILE A 330 -15.83 8.16 -0.06
C ILE A 330 -16.17 6.96 -0.94
N THR A 331 -15.25 6.52 -1.80
CA THR A 331 -15.42 5.32 -2.62
C THR A 331 -14.27 4.36 -2.39
N ASP A 332 -14.60 3.10 -2.15
CA ASP A 332 -13.66 2.00 -2.05
C ASP A 332 -14.17 0.82 -2.89
N ASN A 333 -13.40 0.38 -3.89
CA ASN A 333 -13.80 -0.68 -4.83
C ASN A 333 -15.21 -0.44 -5.43
N LYS A 334 -15.51 0.79 -5.86
CA LYS A 334 -16.82 1.22 -6.41
C LYS A 334 -17.98 1.18 -5.41
N LYS A 335 -17.72 1.05 -4.11
CA LYS A 335 -18.74 1.11 -3.07
C LYS A 335 -18.62 2.42 -2.31
N LEU A 336 -19.73 3.14 -2.20
CA LEU A 336 -19.81 4.36 -1.40
C LEU A 336 -19.61 4.04 0.09
N ARG A 337 -18.85 4.87 0.76
CA ARG A 337 -18.57 4.84 2.19
C ARG A 337 -18.99 6.15 2.83
N ALA A 338 -19.64 6.06 3.97
CA ALA A 338 -19.91 7.25 4.78
C ALA A 338 -18.64 7.68 5.52
N PRO A 339 -18.43 9.00 5.72
CA PRO A 339 -17.40 9.47 6.62
C PRO A 339 -17.55 8.86 8.02
N SER A 340 -16.42 8.67 8.69
CA SER A 340 -16.39 8.11 10.05
C SER A 340 -17.32 8.85 11.01
N ARG A 341 -18.09 8.10 11.82
CA ARG A 341 -18.88 8.68 12.92
C ARG A 341 -18.03 9.48 13.90
N PHE A 342 -16.75 9.15 14.05
CA PHE A 342 -15.83 9.84 14.93
C PHE A 342 -15.59 11.29 14.53
N LEU A 343 -15.74 11.64 13.25
CA LEU A 343 -15.67 13.04 12.80
C LEU A 343 -16.82 13.87 13.39
N ARG A 344 -18.04 13.31 13.41
CA ARG A 344 -19.19 13.97 14.02
C ARG A 344 -19.02 14.10 15.53
N GLU A 345 -18.51 13.06 16.18
CA GLU A 345 -18.24 13.05 17.63
C GLU A 345 -17.17 14.07 18.04
N MET A 346 -16.25 14.41 17.15
CA MET A 346 -15.28 15.49 17.34
C MET A 346 -15.89 16.88 17.26
N GLY A 347 -17.14 17.01 16.81
CA GLY A 347 -17.81 18.30 16.62
C GLY A 347 -17.41 19.01 15.32
N SER A 348 -16.95 18.26 14.30
CA SER A 348 -16.69 18.82 12.97
C SER A 348 -18.02 19.12 12.27
N SER A 349 -18.58 20.31 12.55
CA SER A 349 -19.81 20.80 11.92
C SER A 349 -19.57 21.39 10.52
N GLN A 350 -18.36 21.30 9.97
CA GLN A 350 -18.08 21.83 8.65
C GLN A 350 -18.51 20.83 7.59
N SER A 351 -19.41 21.30 6.73
CA SER A 351 -19.78 20.70 5.45
C SER A 351 -18.57 20.04 4.80
N LEU A 352 -18.66 18.73 4.55
CA LEU A 352 -17.77 17.99 3.69
C LEU A 352 -17.87 18.60 2.28
N THR A 353 -17.14 19.65 2.03
CA THR A 353 -17.04 20.24 0.70
C THR A 353 -16.22 19.28 -0.15
N ALA A 354 -16.87 18.70 -1.15
CA ALA A 354 -16.20 18.16 -2.31
C ALA A 354 -15.28 19.26 -2.87
N ALA A 355 -14.05 18.89 -3.19
CA ALA A 355 -13.04 19.83 -3.61
C ALA A 355 -13.55 20.83 -4.62
N PRO A 356 -13.38 22.13 -4.40
CA PRO A 356 -12.76 22.95 -5.41
C PRO A 356 -11.73 23.92 -4.84
N GLU A 357 -10.81 24.26 -5.73
CA GLU A 357 -9.97 25.45 -5.74
C GLU A 357 -8.74 25.50 -4.82
N SER A 358 -7.63 25.64 -5.53
CA SER A 358 -6.33 26.15 -5.09
C SER A 358 -6.44 27.21 -3.98
N HIS A 359 -6.09 26.85 -2.75
CA HIS A 359 -5.73 27.82 -1.73
C HIS A 359 -4.31 27.55 -1.23
N GLN A 360 -3.38 28.33 -1.77
CA GLN A 360 -2.11 28.69 -1.15
C GLN A 360 -2.44 29.37 0.20
N ASN A 361 -2.58 28.61 1.25
CA ASN A 361 -2.52 29.02 2.67
C ASN A 361 -3.14 27.93 3.54
N ALA A 362 -2.49 26.80 3.67
CA ALA A 362 -2.82 25.81 4.67
C ALA A 362 -1.52 25.31 5.31
N CYS A 363 -1.33 25.70 6.57
CA CYS A 363 -0.25 25.38 7.52
C CYS A 363 1.12 25.91 7.17
#